data_488b86fc58ac1e5cf50c960ac759a7e5
#
_entry.id   488b86fc58ac1e5cf50c960ac759a7e5
#
_cell.length_a   1.000
_cell.length_b   1.000
_cell.length_c   1.000
_cell.angle_alpha   90.00
_cell.angle_beta   90.00
_cell.angle_gamma   90.00
#
_symmetry.space_group_name_H-M   'P 1'
#
loop_
_entity.id
_entity.type
_entity.pdbx_description
1 polymer ?
#
loop_
_entity_poly.entity_id
_entity_poly.type
_entity_poly.pdbx_seq_one_letter_code
_entity_poly.pdbx_strand_id
1 'polypeptide(L)'
;MKNSWLLNSGLALALGCAACATPAPPAELVAARASYDRARRGVTAKLNPADLHTAELAMSSAEDAFAKNGDNQKARDLAYVADRRAQIAEARAKALESAQRQELAIQEMHSEQTRQLRTTSKQLGQANQELALKEQAMQAQGQQLTAEREAREAAERRAAQAAAQTAADRSRLRPGHQIQHPPAPGLVRV
;
A
#
# COMPACT_ATOMS: atom_id res chain seq x y z
N MET A 1 -36.46 31.49 -88.48
CA MET A 1 -37.32 31.42 -87.29
C MET A 1 -36.76 30.39 -86.35
N LYS A 2 -36.13 30.74 -85.23
CA LYS A 2 -36.09 29.97 -84.00
C LYS A 2 -34.89 30.36 -83.12
N ASN A 3 -35.17 31.06 -82.06
CA ASN A 3 -34.58 30.91 -80.74
C ASN A 3 -33.15 31.39 -80.46
N SER A 4 -32.89 32.67 -80.56
CA SER A 4 -31.70 33.34 -79.99
C SER A 4 -31.99 34.09 -78.68
N TRP A 5 -32.84 33.56 -77.79
CA TRP A 5 -33.24 34.26 -76.56
C TRP A 5 -32.82 33.60 -75.22
N LEU A 6 -31.88 32.67 -75.28
CA LEU A 6 -31.47 31.96 -74.08
C LEU A 6 -29.97 32.14 -73.63
N LEU A 7 -29.26 33.12 -74.22
CA LEU A 7 -27.85 33.31 -73.95
C LEU A 7 -27.48 34.55 -73.09
N ASN A 8 -28.45 35.30 -72.56
CA ASN A 8 -28.15 36.57 -71.88
C ASN A 8 -28.52 36.61 -70.34
N SER A 9 -28.78 35.46 -69.70
CA SER A 9 -29.16 35.45 -68.25
C SER A 9 -28.09 34.92 -67.32
N GLY A 10 -26.84 34.66 -67.78
CA GLY A 10 -25.78 34.00 -67.02
C GLY A 10 -24.69 34.89 -66.41
N LEU A 11 -24.72 36.24 -66.62
CA LEU A 11 -23.58 37.10 -66.26
C LEU A 11 -23.82 38.15 -65.20
N ALA A 12 -24.84 38.01 -64.36
CA ALA A 12 -25.18 39.04 -63.36
C ALA A 12 -25.11 38.59 -61.86
N LEU A 13 -24.53 37.42 -61.54
CA LEU A 13 -24.48 36.91 -60.18
C LEU A 13 -23.09 36.71 -59.54
N ALA A 14 -22.04 37.30 -60.09
CA ALA A 14 -20.66 37.11 -59.66
C ALA A 14 -20.00 38.30 -58.93
N LEU A 15 -20.74 39.33 -58.52
CA LEU A 15 -20.17 40.53 -57.85
C LEU A 15 -20.62 40.77 -56.39
N GLY A 16 -20.96 39.75 -55.61
CA GLY A 16 -21.50 39.92 -54.27
C GLY A 16 -20.61 39.47 -53.10
N CYS A 17 -19.42 38.96 -53.31
CA CYS A 17 -18.50 38.54 -52.23
C CYS A 17 -17.25 39.44 -52.16
N ALA A 18 -17.45 40.75 -52.00
CA ALA A 18 -16.45 41.60 -51.37
C ALA A 18 -16.41 41.18 -49.88
N ALA A 19 -15.78 40.04 -49.55
CA ALA A 19 -15.49 39.62 -48.21
C ALA A 19 -14.76 40.78 -47.54
N CYS A 20 -15.32 41.39 -46.51
CA CYS A 20 -14.60 42.23 -45.58
C CYS A 20 -13.41 41.41 -45.09
N ALA A 21 -12.23 41.61 -45.69
CA ALA A 21 -11.00 40.99 -45.23
C ALA A 21 -10.71 41.54 -43.85
N THR A 22 -11.19 40.85 -42.79
CA THR A 22 -10.79 41.14 -41.44
C THR A 22 -9.27 40.98 -41.37
N PRO A 23 -8.53 41.98 -40.84
CA PRO A 23 -7.08 41.90 -40.75
C PRO A 23 -6.70 40.63 -39.98
N ALA A 24 -5.75 39.87 -40.55
CA ALA A 24 -5.25 38.65 -39.91
C ALA A 24 -4.62 39.01 -38.53
N PRO A 25 -4.94 38.28 -37.45
CA PRO A 25 -4.33 38.55 -36.16
C PRO A 25 -2.84 38.23 -36.16
N PRO A 26 -1.99 39.03 -35.45
CA PRO A 26 -0.58 38.75 -35.32
C PRO A 26 -0.32 37.42 -34.62
N ALA A 27 0.84 36.80 -34.90
CA ALA A 27 1.20 35.50 -34.34
C ALA A 27 1.18 35.48 -32.78
N GLU A 28 1.58 36.59 -32.20
CA GLU A 28 1.58 36.77 -30.71
C GLU A 28 0.15 36.68 -30.13
N LEU A 29 -0.85 37.26 -30.86
CA LEU A 29 -2.25 37.19 -30.39
C LEU A 29 -2.83 35.77 -30.56
N VAL A 30 -2.45 35.07 -31.64
CA VAL A 30 -2.82 33.66 -31.85
C VAL A 30 -2.23 32.79 -30.71
N ALA A 31 -0.95 33.00 -30.38
CA ALA A 31 -0.28 32.30 -29.27
C ALA A 31 -0.95 32.59 -27.91
N ALA A 32 -1.26 33.88 -27.66
CA ALA A 32 -1.93 34.28 -26.40
C ALA A 32 -3.31 33.61 -26.26
N ARG A 33 -4.13 33.59 -27.31
CA ARG A 33 -5.41 32.89 -27.34
C ARG A 33 -5.26 31.41 -26.99
N ALA A 34 -4.29 30.75 -27.63
CA ALA A 34 -4.03 29.33 -27.40
C ALA A 34 -3.58 29.03 -25.99
N SER A 35 -2.69 29.86 -25.42
CA SER A 35 -2.21 29.71 -24.04
C SER A 35 -3.30 29.99 -23.01
N TYR A 36 -4.09 31.04 -23.21
CA TYR A 36 -5.23 31.34 -22.35
C TYR A 36 -6.29 30.23 -22.37
N ASP A 37 -6.61 29.71 -23.55
CA ASP A 37 -7.56 28.61 -23.71
C ASP A 37 -7.08 27.32 -23.02
N ARG A 38 -5.77 27.00 -23.06
CA ARG A 38 -5.21 25.87 -22.31
C ARG A 38 -5.34 26.09 -20.83
N ALA A 39 -4.94 27.27 -20.33
CA ALA A 39 -5.04 27.62 -18.92
C ALA A 39 -6.50 27.52 -18.42
N ARG A 40 -7.44 28.07 -19.16
CA ARG A 40 -8.87 28.07 -18.82
C ARG A 40 -9.49 26.67 -18.78
N ARG A 41 -9.12 25.79 -19.73
CA ARG A 41 -9.63 24.40 -19.77
C ARG A 41 -8.88 23.45 -18.84
N GLY A 42 -7.71 23.85 -18.36
CA GLY A 42 -6.88 23.05 -17.48
C GLY A 42 -7.22 23.21 -16.00
N VAL A 43 -6.32 22.69 -15.16
CA VAL A 43 -6.43 22.76 -13.69
C VAL A 43 -6.39 24.19 -13.14
N THR A 44 -5.95 25.16 -13.94
CA THR A 44 -5.80 26.57 -13.55
C THR A 44 -7.12 27.18 -13.11
N ALA A 45 -8.20 26.90 -13.80
CA ALA A 45 -9.52 27.41 -13.45
C ALA A 45 -9.95 27.00 -12.02
N LYS A 46 -9.52 25.83 -11.58
CA LYS A 46 -9.85 25.28 -10.25
C LYS A 46 -8.83 25.65 -9.19
N LEU A 47 -7.54 25.57 -9.47
CA LEU A 47 -6.47 25.68 -8.48
C LEU A 47 -5.87 27.08 -8.38
N ASN A 48 -5.96 27.88 -9.45
CA ASN A 48 -5.40 29.25 -9.47
C ASN A 48 -6.27 30.24 -10.26
N PRO A 49 -7.54 30.42 -9.82
CA PRO A 49 -8.48 31.30 -10.53
C PRO A 49 -8.04 32.78 -10.52
N ALA A 50 -7.29 33.22 -9.52
CA ALA A 50 -6.80 34.60 -9.44
C ALA A 50 -5.81 34.95 -10.56
N ASP A 51 -4.81 34.07 -10.79
CA ASP A 51 -3.86 34.27 -11.89
C ASP A 51 -4.54 34.09 -13.26
N LEU A 52 -5.52 33.17 -13.35
CA LEU A 52 -6.32 33.01 -14.58
C LEU A 52 -7.08 34.29 -14.92
N HIS A 53 -7.72 34.93 -13.94
CA HIS A 53 -8.41 36.20 -14.15
C HIS A 53 -7.43 37.31 -14.54
N THR A 54 -6.22 37.33 -13.97
CA THR A 54 -5.17 38.28 -14.38
C THR A 54 -4.74 38.05 -15.85
N ALA A 55 -4.68 36.80 -16.30
CA ALA A 55 -4.42 36.48 -17.70
C ALA A 55 -5.59 36.87 -18.63
N GLU A 56 -6.84 36.71 -18.16
CA GLU A 56 -8.05 37.15 -18.86
C GLU A 56 -8.04 38.66 -19.12
N LEU A 57 -7.76 39.46 -18.13
CA LEU A 57 -7.66 40.94 -18.27
C LEU A 57 -6.57 41.35 -19.25
N ALA A 58 -5.45 40.66 -19.23
CA ALA A 58 -4.37 40.90 -20.20
C ALA A 58 -4.79 40.51 -21.63
N MET A 59 -5.52 39.38 -21.77
CA MET A 59 -6.05 38.92 -23.05
C MET A 59 -7.06 39.92 -23.62
N SER A 60 -8.01 40.39 -22.79
CA SER A 60 -8.97 41.43 -23.19
C SER A 60 -8.27 42.71 -23.68
N SER A 61 -7.22 43.15 -22.98
CA SER A 61 -6.44 44.32 -23.38
C SER A 61 -5.76 44.13 -24.72
N ALA A 62 -5.26 42.93 -25.04
CA ALA A 62 -4.64 42.61 -26.31
C ALA A 62 -5.66 42.60 -27.46
N GLU A 63 -6.84 41.97 -27.21
CA GLU A 63 -7.95 41.93 -28.18
C GLU A 63 -8.48 43.33 -28.48
N ASP A 64 -8.63 44.17 -27.46
CA ASP A 64 -9.07 45.56 -27.61
C ASP A 64 -8.08 46.39 -28.46
N ALA A 65 -6.79 46.20 -28.21
CA ALA A 65 -5.76 46.90 -28.99
C ALA A 65 -5.75 46.47 -30.46
N PHE A 66 -5.92 45.18 -30.73
CA PHE A 66 -6.00 44.63 -32.08
C PHE A 66 -7.29 45.09 -32.77
N ALA A 67 -8.43 45.05 -32.07
CA ALA A 67 -9.72 45.48 -32.64
C ALA A 67 -9.71 46.97 -33.04
N LYS A 68 -9.05 47.82 -32.26
CA LYS A 68 -8.97 49.28 -32.50
C LYS A 68 -7.98 49.68 -33.58
N ASN A 69 -6.83 48.99 -33.64
CA ASN A 69 -5.70 49.49 -34.43
C ASN A 69 -5.13 48.45 -35.39
N GLY A 70 -5.74 47.26 -35.48
CA GLY A 70 -5.21 46.17 -36.29
C GLY A 70 -3.88 45.63 -35.77
N ASP A 71 -3.09 45.01 -36.66
CA ASP A 71 -1.77 44.50 -36.36
C ASP A 71 -0.75 45.64 -36.24
N ASN A 72 -0.50 46.05 -34.99
CA ASN A 72 0.50 47.05 -34.64
C ASN A 72 1.37 46.61 -33.44
N GLN A 73 2.46 47.34 -33.22
CA GLN A 73 3.42 46.97 -32.12
C GLN A 73 2.75 46.90 -30.78
N LYS A 74 1.84 47.83 -30.43
CA LYS A 74 1.14 47.81 -29.14
C LYS A 74 0.26 46.55 -28.99
N ALA A 75 -0.45 46.12 -30.04
CA ALA A 75 -1.26 44.91 -30.00
C ALA A 75 -0.39 43.67 -29.82
N ARG A 76 0.77 43.59 -30.48
CA ARG A 76 1.75 42.50 -30.32
C ARG A 76 2.33 42.43 -28.94
N ASP A 77 2.75 43.58 -28.35
CA ASP A 77 3.32 43.66 -27.01
C ASP A 77 2.31 43.23 -25.95
N LEU A 78 1.06 43.68 -26.03
CA LEU A 78 -0.02 43.28 -25.12
C LEU A 78 -0.35 41.79 -25.27
N ALA A 79 -0.36 41.26 -26.49
CA ALA A 79 -0.57 39.87 -26.77
C ALA A 79 0.55 38.99 -26.14
N TYR A 80 1.82 39.44 -26.30
CA TYR A 80 2.94 38.76 -25.65
C TYR A 80 2.80 38.73 -24.12
N VAL A 81 2.40 39.85 -23.50
CA VAL A 81 2.16 39.91 -22.05
C VAL A 81 1.01 38.96 -21.65
N ALA A 82 -0.06 38.91 -22.43
CA ALA A 82 -1.19 38.01 -22.17
C ALA A 82 -0.77 36.54 -22.27
N ASP A 83 0.02 36.17 -23.30
CA ASP A 83 0.58 34.83 -23.45
C ASP A 83 1.41 34.44 -22.23
N ARG A 84 2.33 35.31 -21.79
CA ARG A 84 3.18 35.04 -20.61
C ARG A 84 2.37 34.91 -19.31
N ARG A 85 1.36 35.72 -19.10
CA ARG A 85 0.47 35.62 -17.93
C ARG A 85 -0.30 34.33 -17.91
N ALA A 86 -0.84 33.90 -19.05
CA ALA A 86 -1.53 32.63 -19.18
C ALA A 86 -0.60 31.42 -18.90
N GLN A 87 0.62 31.43 -19.43
CA GLN A 87 1.63 30.40 -19.18
C GLN A 87 2.03 30.35 -17.68
N ILE A 88 2.23 31.50 -17.05
CA ILE A 88 2.56 31.57 -15.62
C ILE A 88 1.42 31.03 -14.77
N ALA A 89 0.18 31.43 -15.08
CA ALA A 89 -1.01 30.92 -14.38
C ALA A 89 -1.12 29.38 -14.47
N GLU A 90 -0.90 28.85 -15.66
CA GLU A 90 -0.88 27.39 -15.91
C GLU A 90 0.25 26.68 -15.15
N ALA A 91 1.47 27.21 -15.18
CA ALA A 91 2.61 26.62 -14.51
C ALA A 91 2.42 26.60 -12.98
N ARG A 92 1.91 27.69 -12.39
CA ARG A 92 1.59 27.75 -10.96
C ARG A 92 0.50 26.77 -10.55
N ALA A 93 -0.55 26.66 -11.36
CA ALA A 93 -1.63 25.71 -11.10
C ALA A 93 -1.14 24.24 -11.15
N LYS A 94 -0.26 23.90 -12.09
CA LYS A 94 0.38 22.58 -12.15
C LYS A 94 1.30 22.32 -10.96
N ALA A 95 2.01 23.33 -10.46
CA ALA A 95 2.82 23.21 -9.25
C ALA A 95 1.95 22.93 -8.02
N LEU A 96 0.82 23.63 -7.88
CA LEU A 96 -0.14 23.36 -6.80
C LEU A 96 -0.75 21.94 -6.90
N GLU A 97 -1.10 21.51 -8.10
CA GLU A 97 -1.60 20.14 -8.33
C GLU A 97 -0.58 19.08 -7.93
N SER A 98 0.71 19.27 -8.31
CA SER A 98 1.77 18.33 -7.92
C SER A 98 1.99 18.32 -6.41
N ALA A 99 1.96 19.47 -5.74
CA ALA A 99 2.07 19.54 -4.28
C ALA A 99 0.92 18.80 -3.58
N GLN A 100 -0.31 18.96 -4.05
CA GLN A 100 -1.47 18.22 -3.52
C GLN A 100 -1.33 16.70 -3.73
N ARG A 101 -0.87 16.27 -4.89
CA ARG A 101 -0.62 14.83 -5.17
C ARG A 101 0.46 14.27 -4.25
N GLN A 102 1.53 15.02 -4.01
CA GLN A 102 2.60 14.60 -3.09
C GLN A 102 2.08 14.46 -1.66
N GLU A 103 1.29 15.41 -1.19
CA GLU A 103 0.69 15.34 0.15
C GLU A 103 -0.22 14.10 0.32
N LEU A 104 -1.07 13.83 -0.67
CA LEU A 104 -1.92 12.63 -0.66
C LEU A 104 -1.09 11.33 -0.65
N ALA A 105 -0.01 11.26 -1.44
CA ALA A 105 0.88 10.11 -1.46
C ALA A 105 1.60 9.89 -0.12
N ILE A 106 2.03 10.98 0.55
CA ILE A 106 2.62 10.92 1.89
C ILE A 106 1.61 10.40 2.92
N GLN A 107 0.38 10.90 2.89
CA GLN A 107 -0.69 10.44 3.79
C GLN A 107 -1.03 8.97 3.58
N GLU A 108 -1.09 8.52 2.33
CA GLU A 108 -1.31 7.12 1.98
C GLU A 108 -0.17 6.23 2.50
N MET A 109 1.08 6.62 2.28
CA MET A 109 2.25 5.92 2.80
C MET A 109 2.23 5.81 4.33
N HIS A 110 1.93 6.90 5.05
CA HIS A 110 1.81 6.87 6.51
C HIS A 110 0.68 5.97 6.99
N SER A 111 -0.46 5.98 6.30
CA SER A 111 -1.58 5.10 6.63
C SER A 111 -1.21 3.62 6.47
N GLU A 112 -0.49 3.29 5.42
CA GLU A 112 -0.03 1.93 5.14
C GLU A 112 1.03 1.47 6.16
N GLN A 113 2.01 2.31 6.49
CA GLN A 113 2.98 2.01 7.55
C GLN A 113 2.28 1.74 8.90
N THR A 114 1.27 2.55 9.24
CA THR A 114 0.50 2.36 10.47
C THR A 114 -0.26 1.03 10.46
N ARG A 115 -0.83 0.63 9.32
CA ARG A 115 -1.49 -0.67 9.16
C ARG A 115 -0.50 -1.83 9.33
N GLN A 116 0.68 -1.73 8.70
CA GLN A 116 1.73 -2.75 8.81
C GLN A 116 2.21 -2.90 10.26
N LEU A 117 2.48 -1.79 10.96
CA LEU A 117 2.87 -1.81 12.37
C LEU A 117 1.81 -2.48 13.25
N ARG A 118 0.53 -2.16 13.04
CA ARG A 118 -0.58 -2.79 13.79
C ARG A 118 -0.66 -4.29 13.51
N THR A 119 -0.47 -4.71 12.26
CA THR A 119 -0.49 -6.13 11.89
C THR A 119 0.67 -6.88 12.53
N THR A 120 1.88 -6.34 12.44
CA THR A 120 3.08 -6.93 13.05
C THR A 120 2.95 -7.00 14.58
N SER A 121 2.43 -5.95 15.23
CA SER A 121 2.19 -5.94 16.67
C SER A 121 1.19 -7.02 17.09
N LYS A 122 0.11 -7.22 16.33
CA LYS A 122 -0.85 -8.30 16.58
C LYS A 122 -0.20 -9.69 16.41
N GLN A 123 0.60 -9.88 15.36
CA GLN A 123 1.30 -11.14 15.13
C GLN A 123 2.29 -11.46 16.25
N LEU A 124 3.07 -10.47 16.71
CA LEU A 124 3.95 -10.61 17.87
C LEU A 124 3.18 -10.96 19.13
N GLY A 125 2.05 -10.29 19.39
CA GLY A 125 1.19 -10.62 20.52
C GLY A 125 0.68 -12.06 20.49
N GLN A 126 0.23 -12.54 19.33
CA GLN A 126 -0.20 -13.93 19.14
C GLN A 126 0.94 -14.93 19.31
N ALA A 127 2.12 -14.67 18.74
CA ALA A 127 3.28 -15.51 18.89
C ALA A 127 3.73 -15.63 20.37
N ASN A 128 3.73 -14.51 21.10
CA ASN A 128 4.05 -14.53 22.53
C ASN A 128 3.03 -15.32 23.35
N GLN A 129 1.73 -15.23 23.04
CA GLN A 129 0.70 -16.05 23.69
C GLN A 129 0.90 -17.54 23.39
N GLU A 130 1.20 -17.88 22.13
CA GLU A 130 1.46 -19.27 21.76
C GLU A 130 2.69 -19.84 22.47
N LEU A 131 3.78 -19.06 22.59
CA LEU A 131 4.96 -19.45 23.34
C LEU A 131 4.63 -19.69 24.82
N ALA A 132 3.89 -18.81 25.46
CA ALA A 132 3.47 -18.96 26.86
C ALA A 132 2.63 -20.23 27.06
N LEU A 133 1.71 -20.53 26.15
CA LEU A 133 0.92 -21.78 26.20
C LEU A 133 1.80 -23.03 26.02
N LYS A 134 2.78 -23.00 25.11
CA LYS A 134 3.73 -24.10 24.93
C LYS A 134 4.61 -24.31 26.15
N GLU A 135 5.07 -23.24 26.79
CA GLU A 135 5.84 -23.32 28.04
C GLU A 135 5.03 -23.94 29.17
N GLN A 136 3.78 -23.53 29.34
CA GLN A 136 2.88 -24.12 30.33
C GLN A 136 2.63 -25.62 30.06
N ALA A 137 2.41 -25.99 28.79
CA ALA A 137 2.22 -27.39 28.41
C ALA A 137 3.48 -28.24 28.68
N MET A 138 4.67 -27.72 28.39
CA MET A 138 5.95 -28.40 28.69
C MET A 138 6.18 -28.56 30.21
N GLN A 139 5.84 -27.53 30.98
CA GLN A 139 5.94 -27.62 32.44
C GLN A 139 4.97 -28.68 33.05
N ALA A 140 3.72 -28.69 32.53
CA ALA A 140 2.73 -29.70 32.98
C ALA A 140 3.18 -31.12 32.58
N GLN A 141 3.72 -31.33 31.39
CA GLN A 141 4.27 -32.60 30.93
C GLN A 141 5.48 -33.02 31.78
N GLY A 142 6.37 -32.07 32.12
CA GLY A 142 7.49 -32.32 33.01
C GLY A 142 7.05 -32.78 34.41
N GLN A 143 6.03 -32.15 34.98
CA GLN A 143 5.43 -32.55 36.29
C GLN A 143 4.81 -33.94 36.17
N GLN A 144 4.10 -34.28 35.13
CA GLN A 144 3.55 -35.62 34.90
C GLN A 144 4.62 -36.69 34.82
N LEU A 145 5.70 -36.44 34.09
CA LEU A 145 6.84 -37.39 33.98
C LEU A 145 7.57 -37.59 35.32
N THR A 146 7.73 -36.53 36.14
CA THR A 146 8.33 -36.66 37.48
C THR A 146 7.42 -37.46 38.40
N ALA A 147 6.12 -37.17 38.43
CA ALA A 147 5.15 -37.92 39.20
C ALA A 147 5.09 -39.41 38.83
N GLU A 148 5.16 -39.72 37.51
CA GLU A 148 5.19 -41.10 37.01
C GLU A 148 6.46 -41.83 37.45
N ARG A 149 7.63 -41.19 37.39
CA ARG A 149 8.89 -41.78 37.91
C ARG A 149 8.84 -42.04 39.38
N GLU A 150 8.37 -41.08 40.19
CA GLU A 150 8.20 -41.27 41.62
C GLU A 150 7.22 -42.41 41.95
N ALA A 151 6.11 -42.51 41.20
CA ALA A 151 5.16 -43.61 41.37
C ALA A 151 5.78 -44.97 41.02
N ARG A 152 6.56 -45.07 39.96
CA ARG A 152 7.31 -46.31 39.60
C ARG A 152 8.33 -46.68 40.66
N GLU A 153 9.14 -45.76 41.15
CA GLU A 153 10.11 -46.00 42.20
C GLU A 153 9.42 -46.45 43.53
N ALA A 154 8.29 -45.81 43.87
CA ALA A 154 7.51 -46.22 45.04
C ALA A 154 6.94 -47.64 44.90
N ALA A 155 6.46 -48.00 43.69
CA ALA A 155 5.96 -49.34 43.40
C ALA A 155 7.09 -50.41 43.50
N GLU A 156 8.28 -50.10 42.94
CA GLU A 156 9.45 -50.97 43.05
C GLU A 156 9.90 -51.18 44.53
N ARG A 157 9.94 -50.09 45.28
CA ARG A 157 10.28 -50.20 46.75
C ARG A 157 9.26 -51.08 47.48
N ARG A 158 7.95 -50.92 47.19
CA ARG A 158 6.90 -51.77 47.81
C ARG A 158 7.07 -53.24 47.39
N ALA A 159 7.33 -53.49 46.12
CA ALA A 159 7.56 -54.84 45.59
C ALA A 159 8.82 -55.51 46.24
N ALA A 160 9.89 -54.73 46.38
CA ALA A 160 11.11 -55.20 47.07
C ALA A 160 10.86 -55.52 48.53
N GLN A 161 10.11 -54.67 49.25
CA GLN A 161 9.71 -54.92 50.66
C GLN A 161 8.84 -56.19 50.81
N ALA A 162 7.83 -56.35 49.91
CA ALA A 162 7.00 -57.55 49.91
C ALA A 162 7.80 -58.81 49.60
N ALA A 163 8.74 -58.75 48.69
CA ALA A 163 9.65 -59.86 48.39
C ALA A 163 10.55 -60.22 49.58
N ALA A 164 11.09 -59.21 50.27
CA ALA A 164 11.90 -59.43 51.46
C ALA A 164 11.06 -60.05 52.61
N GLN A 165 9.81 -59.60 52.82
CA GLN A 165 8.90 -60.16 53.79
C GLN A 165 8.58 -61.62 53.48
N THR A 166 8.26 -61.97 52.20
CA THR A 166 8.00 -63.36 51.82
C THR A 166 9.21 -64.24 51.97
N ALA A 167 10.43 -63.71 51.74
CA ALA A 167 11.69 -64.45 51.95
C ALA A 167 11.94 -64.71 53.44
N ALA A 168 11.67 -63.71 54.30
CA ALA A 168 11.79 -63.85 55.74
C ALA A 168 10.75 -64.86 56.33
N ASP A 169 9.52 -64.84 55.85
CA ASP A 169 8.50 -65.81 56.25
C ASP A 169 8.84 -67.24 55.81
N ARG A 170 9.36 -67.42 54.63
CA ARG A 170 9.89 -68.74 54.15
C ARG A 170 11.06 -69.24 54.96
N SER A 171 11.93 -68.38 55.43
CA SER A 171 13.03 -68.78 56.33
C SER A 171 12.56 -69.20 57.70
N ARG A 172 11.47 -68.58 58.19
CA ARG A 172 10.83 -68.97 59.51
C ARG A 172 10.07 -70.28 59.38
N LEU A 173 9.48 -70.60 58.27
CA LEU A 173 8.70 -71.83 58.04
C LEU A 173 9.55 -73.03 57.60
N ARG A 174 10.89 -72.90 57.53
CA ARG A 174 11.80 -74.01 57.23
C ARG A 174 12.18 -74.62 58.64
N PRO A 175 11.50 -75.73 59.08
CA PRO A 175 11.93 -76.43 60.28
C PRO A 175 13.30 -77.01 59.99
N GLY A 176 14.21 -76.87 60.94
CA GLY A 176 15.59 -77.38 60.86
C GLY A 176 15.60 -78.90 60.64
N HIS A 177 15.68 -79.24 59.35
CA HIS A 177 16.04 -80.62 58.99
C HIS A 177 17.55 -80.75 59.18
N GLN A 178 17.96 -80.98 60.49
CA GLN A 178 19.29 -81.52 60.78
C GLN A 178 19.31 -82.96 60.20
N ILE A 179 19.96 -83.10 59.10
CA ILE A 179 20.34 -84.38 58.56
C ILE A 179 21.39 -84.91 59.56
N GLN A 180 20.97 -85.73 60.58
CA GLN A 180 21.88 -86.57 61.30
C GLN A 180 22.47 -87.62 60.37
N HIS A 181 23.74 -87.43 60.01
CA HIS A 181 24.48 -88.47 59.34
C HIS A 181 24.65 -89.61 60.37
N PRO A 182 24.31 -90.89 60.01
CA PRO A 182 24.63 -92.04 60.84
C PRO A 182 26.15 -92.23 60.90
N PRO A 183 26.73 -92.74 62.02
CA PRO A 183 28.14 -92.98 62.13
C PRO A 183 28.58 -94.12 61.24
N ALA A 184 29.70 -93.95 60.60
CA ALA A 184 30.34 -94.95 59.69
C ALA A 184 30.65 -96.28 60.42
N PRO A 185 30.35 -97.45 59.82
CA PRO A 185 30.67 -98.75 60.44
C PRO A 185 32.13 -98.92 60.56
N GLY A 186 32.62 -99.28 61.77
CA GLY A 186 34.00 -99.58 62.05
C GLY A 186 34.57 -100.77 61.28
N LEU A 187 35.73 -100.58 60.72
CA LEU A 187 36.57 -101.62 60.12
C LEU A 187 37.19 -102.47 61.29
N VAL A 188 36.73 -103.68 61.39
CA VAL A 188 37.42 -104.68 62.20
C VAL A 188 38.61 -105.26 61.39
N ARG A 189 39.78 -105.09 61.91
CA ARG A 189 40.98 -105.83 61.46
C ARG A 189 41.05 -107.21 62.11
N VAL A 190 41.23 -108.19 61.25
CA VAL A 190 41.87 -109.42 61.56
C VAL A 190 43.17 -109.52 60.81
#